data_27258383bbee1488d710a45c55c84816
#
_entry.id   27258383bbee1488d710a45c55c84816
#
_cell.length_a   1.000
_cell.length_b   1.000
_cell.length_c   1.000
_cell.angle_alpha   90.00
_cell.angle_beta   90.00
_cell.angle_gamma   90.00
#
_symmetry.space_group_name_H-M   'P 1'
#
loop_
_entity.id
_entity.type
_entity.pdbx_description
1 polymer ?
#
loop_
_entity_poly.entity_id
_entity_poly.type
_entity_poly.pdbx_seq_one_letter_code
_entity_poly.pdbx_strand_id
1 'polypeptide(L)'
;MTGLALVTGASSGIGREYARRLAAQGVSLIAVGRRRERLDELAAEFPEVIVRPVVADLATRDGIEQVVAAVADQPVTMLVNNAGVAHYRAFAELPPEQAAELVGVKVLAPTLLTRAITPGMIARGGGRIVNVSGMIAFSGPASLEQVPLRRAVYAASLAHSVALSQTLHAELSPHGIHVQALCPGVVATEFHERQGMDLSAAPRMSAADVVTASLRGFELGETVTAPGVEQNDLLQRVFDADLAAFGGQSPQLATRYRS
;
A
#
# COMPACT_ATOMS: atom_id res chain seq x y z
N MET A 1 6.75 -15.78 -16.15
CA MET A 1 5.49 -16.06 -15.42
C MET A 1 4.34 -15.49 -16.23
N THR A 2 3.43 -16.30 -16.73
CA THR A 2 2.19 -15.83 -17.35
C THR A 2 1.23 -15.46 -16.22
N GLY A 3 0.86 -14.19 -16.08
CA GLY A 3 -0.04 -13.72 -15.01
C GLY A 3 -0.66 -12.37 -15.39
N LEU A 4 -1.66 -11.97 -14.62
CA LEU A 4 -2.27 -10.64 -14.71
C LEU A 4 -2.11 -9.90 -13.38
N ALA A 5 -1.53 -8.71 -13.42
CA ALA A 5 -1.42 -7.86 -12.24
C ALA A 5 -2.31 -6.62 -12.33
N LEU A 6 -2.99 -6.30 -11.23
CA LEU A 6 -3.66 -5.02 -11.03
C LEU A 6 -2.72 -4.09 -10.25
N VAL A 7 -2.34 -2.95 -10.85
CA VAL A 7 -1.47 -1.96 -10.21
C VAL A 7 -2.19 -0.62 -10.11
N THR A 8 -2.45 -0.14 -8.91
CA THR A 8 -3.03 1.19 -8.68
C THR A 8 -1.95 2.25 -8.51
N GLY A 9 -2.21 3.47 -9.00
CA GLY A 9 -1.19 4.53 -9.03
C GLY A 9 -0.06 4.24 -10.01
N ALA A 10 -0.33 3.48 -11.08
CA ALA A 10 0.66 3.04 -12.08
C ALA A 10 1.25 4.17 -12.94
N SER A 11 0.72 5.37 -12.84
CA SER A 11 1.17 6.52 -13.65
C SER A 11 2.46 7.18 -13.16
N SER A 12 2.99 6.82 -11.99
CA SER A 12 4.24 7.40 -11.44
C SER A 12 4.83 6.61 -10.27
N GLY A 13 6.05 6.95 -9.89
CA GLY A 13 6.73 6.50 -8.68
C GLY A 13 6.78 4.99 -8.52
N ILE A 14 6.49 4.52 -7.30
CA ILE A 14 6.54 3.09 -6.95
C ILE A 14 5.58 2.27 -7.82
N GLY A 15 4.36 2.75 -8.09
CA GLY A 15 3.39 2.03 -8.91
C GLY A 15 3.83 1.86 -10.37
N ARG A 16 4.45 2.91 -10.97
CA ARG A 16 5.03 2.81 -12.33
C ARG A 16 6.21 1.83 -12.35
N GLU A 17 7.04 1.86 -11.33
CA GLU A 17 8.17 0.92 -11.23
C GLU A 17 7.70 -0.53 -11.10
N TYR A 18 6.68 -0.81 -10.29
CA TYR A 18 6.05 -2.14 -10.24
C TYR A 18 5.54 -2.55 -11.61
N ALA A 19 4.77 -1.68 -12.27
CA ALA A 19 4.19 -1.96 -13.57
C ALA A 19 5.28 -2.29 -14.60
N ARG A 20 6.35 -1.49 -14.67
CA ARG A 20 7.50 -1.73 -15.59
C ARG A 20 8.19 -3.05 -15.31
N ARG A 21 8.47 -3.39 -14.05
CA ARG A 21 9.14 -4.65 -13.71
C ARG A 21 8.29 -5.88 -14.01
N LEU A 22 6.98 -5.80 -13.73
CA LEU A 22 6.06 -6.89 -14.02
C LEU A 22 5.90 -7.07 -15.52
N ALA A 23 5.73 -5.99 -16.28
CA ALA A 23 5.66 -6.04 -17.75
C ALA A 23 6.96 -6.59 -18.37
N ALA A 24 8.13 -6.17 -17.90
CA ALA A 24 9.43 -6.69 -18.35
C ALA A 24 9.59 -8.21 -18.07
N GLN A 25 8.83 -8.78 -17.13
CA GLN A 25 8.75 -10.21 -16.86
C GLN A 25 7.64 -10.93 -17.66
N GLY A 26 6.98 -10.24 -18.60
CA GLY A 26 5.90 -10.79 -19.41
C GLY A 26 4.55 -10.89 -18.68
N VAL A 27 4.36 -10.19 -17.55
CA VAL A 27 3.10 -10.17 -16.81
C VAL A 27 2.19 -9.11 -17.40
N SER A 28 0.97 -9.49 -17.83
CA SER A 28 -0.04 -8.56 -18.29
C SER A 28 -0.53 -7.66 -17.16
N LEU A 29 -0.94 -6.43 -17.48
CA LEU A 29 -1.28 -5.41 -16.48
C LEU A 29 -2.68 -4.83 -16.70
N ILE A 30 -3.37 -4.58 -15.59
CA ILE A 30 -4.41 -3.57 -15.49
C ILE A 30 -3.78 -2.40 -14.73
N ALA A 31 -3.47 -1.32 -15.44
CA ALA A 31 -2.76 -0.16 -14.93
C ALA A 31 -3.77 0.96 -14.58
N VAL A 32 -3.94 1.24 -13.28
CA VAL A 32 -4.92 2.22 -12.78
C VAL A 32 -4.26 3.52 -12.39
N GLY A 33 -4.84 4.63 -12.81
CA GLY A 33 -4.40 5.99 -12.45
C GLY A 33 -5.35 7.06 -12.96
N ARG A 34 -5.10 8.32 -12.59
CA ARG A 34 -5.92 9.45 -13.03
C ARG A 34 -5.43 10.08 -14.35
N ARG A 35 -4.17 9.83 -14.72
CA ARG A 35 -3.50 10.46 -15.88
C ARG A 35 -3.45 9.49 -17.05
N ARG A 36 -4.36 9.67 -18.00
CA ARG A 36 -4.51 8.81 -19.18
C ARG A 36 -3.21 8.71 -19.97
N GLU A 37 -2.59 9.83 -20.28
CA GLU A 37 -1.39 9.92 -21.11
C GLU A 37 -0.23 9.11 -20.51
N ARG A 38 -0.06 9.16 -19.17
CA ARG A 38 0.99 8.41 -18.47
C ARG A 38 0.76 6.89 -18.47
N LEU A 39 -0.50 6.48 -18.49
CA LEU A 39 -0.84 5.05 -18.59
C LEU A 39 -0.67 4.55 -20.03
N ASP A 40 -0.99 5.38 -21.02
CA ASP A 40 -0.76 5.06 -22.42
C ASP A 40 0.74 5.02 -22.78
N GLU A 41 1.56 5.94 -22.21
CA GLU A 41 3.03 5.86 -22.28
C GLU A 41 3.54 4.54 -21.70
N LEU A 42 3.07 4.12 -20.53
CA LEU A 42 3.44 2.85 -19.92
C LEU A 42 3.08 1.65 -20.83
N ALA A 43 1.91 1.68 -21.45
CA ALA A 43 1.50 0.63 -22.38
C ALA A 43 2.39 0.59 -23.62
N ALA A 44 2.79 1.75 -24.15
CA ALA A 44 3.67 1.87 -25.30
C ALA A 44 5.13 1.40 -25.02
N GLU A 45 5.58 1.46 -23.76
CA GLU A 45 6.91 0.96 -23.36
C GLU A 45 7.02 -0.57 -23.51
N PHE A 46 5.89 -1.33 -23.50
CA PHE A 46 5.86 -2.79 -23.48
C PHE A 46 4.89 -3.37 -24.53
N PRO A 47 5.17 -3.21 -25.83
CA PRO A 47 4.25 -3.63 -26.90
C PRO A 47 3.98 -5.15 -26.93
N GLU A 48 4.89 -5.95 -26.37
CA GLU A 48 4.77 -7.41 -26.32
C GLU A 48 3.89 -7.91 -25.15
N VAL A 49 3.44 -7.00 -24.27
CA VAL A 49 2.65 -7.32 -23.07
C VAL A 49 1.33 -6.56 -23.10
N ILE A 50 0.26 -7.22 -22.71
CA ILE A 50 -1.05 -6.53 -22.60
C ILE A 50 -1.01 -5.62 -21.38
N VAL A 51 -0.93 -4.31 -21.59
CA VAL A 51 -1.11 -3.29 -20.56
C VAL A 51 -2.42 -2.58 -20.84
N ARG A 52 -3.43 -2.80 -19.98
CA ARG A 52 -4.77 -2.19 -20.08
C ARG A 52 -4.86 -0.98 -19.15
N PRO A 53 -4.90 0.26 -19.68
CA PRO A 53 -5.14 1.46 -18.89
C PRO A 53 -6.57 1.51 -18.36
N VAL A 54 -6.72 1.85 -17.08
CA VAL A 54 -8.01 2.17 -16.44
C VAL A 54 -7.89 3.53 -15.77
N VAL A 55 -8.57 4.53 -16.33
CA VAL A 55 -8.57 5.90 -15.76
C VAL A 55 -9.64 5.96 -14.69
N ALA A 56 -9.23 6.04 -13.43
CA ALA A 56 -10.15 6.08 -12.30
C ALA A 56 -9.59 6.94 -11.16
N ASP A 57 -10.48 7.66 -10.46
CA ASP A 57 -10.15 8.34 -9.21
C ASP A 57 -10.59 7.49 -8.01
N LEU A 58 -9.63 6.87 -7.36
CA LEU A 58 -9.85 6.00 -6.20
C LEU A 58 -10.24 6.74 -4.91
N ALA A 59 -10.30 8.07 -4.94
CA ALA A 59 -10.93 8.85 -3.87
C ALA A 59 -12.46 8.76 -3.90
N THR A 60 -13.04 8.38 -5.04
CA THR A 60 -14.49 8.31 -5.24
C THR A 60 -14.98 6.86 -5.26
N ARG A 61 -16.23 6.67 -4.85
CA ARG A 61 -16.87 5.36 -4.90
C ARG A 61 -17.00 4.86 -6.35
N ASP A 62 -17.43 5.73 -7.26
CA ASP A 62 -17.56 5.41 -8.67
C ASP A 62 -16.24 4.95 -9.31
N GLY A 63 -15.14 5.64 -8.98
CA GLY A 63 -13.82 5.24 -9.45
C GLY A 63 -13.37 3.88 -8.92
N ILE A 64 -13.69 3.56 -7.67
CA ILE A 64 -13.41 2.23 -7.09
C ILE A 64 -14.28 1.17 -7.80
N GLU A 65 -15.58 1.42 -7.96
CA GLU A 65 -16.51 0.50 -8.63
C GLU A 65 -16.13 0.27 -10.11
N GLN A 66 -15.64 1.30 -10.79
CA GLN A 66 -15.08 1.17 -12.14
C GLN A 66 -13.89 0.19 -12.20
N VAL A 67 -12.98 0.26 -11.24
CA VAL A 67 -11.84 -0.68 -11.18
C VAL A 67 -12.31 -2.08 -10.79
N VAL A 68 -13.24 -2.21 -9.83
CA VAL A 68 -13.85 -3.49 -9.47
C VAL A 68 -14.49 -4.15 -10.70
N ALA A 69 -15.26 -3.39 -11.49
CA ALA A 69 -15.85 -3.90 -12.75
C ALA A 69 -14.76 -4.29 -13.77
N ALA A 70 -13.66 -3.54 -13.84
CA ALA A 70 -12.57 -3.84 -14.76
C ALA A 70 -11.81 -5.13 -14.41
N VAL A 71 -11.86 -5.61 -13.16
CA VAL A 71 -11.23 -6.85 -12.72
C VAL A 71 -12.21 -8.00 -12.51
N ALA A 72 -13.51 -7.76 -12.70
CA ALA A 72 -14.52 -8.83 -12.63
C ALA A 72 -14.14 -9.94 -13.60
N ASP A 73 -14.18 -11.19 -13.12
CA ASP A 73 -13.86 -12.40 -13.89
C ASP A 73 -12.45 -12.44 -14.50
N GLN A 74 -11.55 -11.49 -14.12
CA GLN A 74 -10.18 -11.51 -14.59
C GLN A 74 -9.29 -12.40 -13.69
N PRO A 75 -8.35 -13.17 -14.26
CA PRO A 75 -7.47 -14.04 -13.50
C PRO A 75 -6.31 -13.26 -12.85
N VAL A 76 -6.64 -12.27 -12.01
CA VAL A 76 -5.64 -11.44 -11.33
C VAL A 76 -4.83 -12.31 -10.37
N THR A 77 -3.52 -12.39 -10.61
CA THR A 77 -2.56 -13.15 -9.78
C THR A 77 -1.78 -12.27 -8.83
N MET A 78 -1.74 -10.96 -9.09
CA MET A 78 -1.09 -9.99 -8.21
C MET A 78 -1.89 -8.68 -8.14
N LEU A 79 -2.07 -8.16 -6.92
CA LEU A 79 -2.61 -6.82 -6.67
C LEU A 79 -1.53 -5.95 -6.02
N VAL A 80 -1.34 -4.75 -6.56
CA VAL A 80 -0.51 -3.71 -5.95
C VAL A 80 -1.39 -2.50 -5.64
N ASN A 81 -1.84 -2.39 -4.40
CA ASN A 81 -2.53 -1.23 -3.84
C ASN A 81 -1.49 -0.15 -3.51
N ASN A 82 -1.11 0.65 -4.50
CA ASN A 82 -0.08 1.67 -4.36
C ASN A 82 -0.65 3.10 -4.45
N ALA A 83 -1.78 3.33 -5.09
CA ALA A 83 -2.36 4.66 -5.19
C ALA A 83 -2.37 5.37 -3.83
N GLY A 84 -2.03 6.65 -3.82
CA GLY A 84 -1.91 7.37 -2.57
C GLY A 84 -1.88 8.87 -2.74
N VAL A 85 -2.34 9.53 -1.69
CA VAL A 85 -2.24 10.96 -1.43
C VAL A 85 -1.74 11.16 -0.01
N ALA A 86 -1.24 12.34 0.31
CA ALA A 86 -0.90 12.74 1.67
C ALA A 86 -1.31 14.19 1.90
N HIS A 87 -1.79 14.48 3.09
CA HIS A 87 -2.09 15.83 3.55
C HIS A 87 -1.45 16.03 4.92
N TYR A 88 -0.39 16.85 4.95
CA TYR A 88 0.37 17.17 6.16
C TYR A 88 -0.16 18.46 6.79
N ARG A 89 -1.28 18.34 7.52
CA ARG A 89 -1.94 19.46 8.19
C ARG A 89 -2.27 19.12 9.63
N ALA A 90 -2.37 20.14 10.50
CA ALA A 90 -2.95 19.95 11.82
C ALA A 90 -4.39 19.42 11.67
N PHE A 91 -4.80 18.51 12.54
CA PHE A 91 -6.09 17.84 12.42
C PHE A 91 -7.27 18.81 12.36
N ALA A 92 -7.24 19.87 13.21
CA ALA A 92 -8.28 20.90 13.23
C ALA A 92 -8.30 21.80 11.97
N GLU A 93 -7.20 21.81 11.19
CA GLU A 93 -7.06 22.63 9.99
C GLU A 93 -7.20 21.79 8.69
N LEU A 94 -7.32 20.46 8.83
CA LEU A 94 -7.45 19.56 7.68
C LEU A 94 -8.86 19.70 7.08
N PRO A 95 -8.99 20.14 5.82
CA PRO A 95 -10.29 20.22 5.17
C PRO A 95 -10.99 18.86 5.15
N PRO A 96 -12.30 18.80 5.42
CA PRO A 96 -13.05 17.53 5.45
C PRO A 96 -12.90 16.70 4.17
N GLU A 97 -12.86 17.37 3.00
CA GLU A 97 -12.68 16.71 1.70
C GLU A 97 -11.29 16.07 1.55
N GLN A 98 -10.23 16.66 2.11
CA GLN A 98 -8.88 16.07 2.12
C GLN A 98 -8.80 14.88 3.09
N ALA A 99 -9.50 14.96 4.22
CA ALA A 99 -9.62 13.82 5.12
C ALA A 99 -10.37 12.65 4.45
N ALA A 100 -11.47 12.94 3.76
CA ALA A 100 -12.23 11.95 3.00
C ALA A 100 -11.41 11.35 1.85
N GLU A 101 -10.64 12.16 1.10
CA GLU A 101 -9.73 11.69 0.05
C GLU A 101 -8.70 10.69 0.61
N LEU A 102 -8.05 11.01 1.74
CA LEU A 102 -7.11 10.11 2.41
C LEU A 102 -7.75 8.76 2.73
N VAL A 103 -8.93 8.77 3.35
CA VAL A 103 -9.66 7.55 3.71
C VAL A 103 -10.13 6.80 2.46
N GLY A 104 -10.63 7.50 1.45
CA GLY A 104 -11.05 6.91 0.18
C GLY A 104 -9.91 6.14 -0.50
N VAL A 105 -8.79 6.81 -0.73
CA VAL A 105 -7.65 6.25 -1.48
C VAL A 105 -6.86 5.23 -0.67
N LYS A 106 -6.65 5.46 0.63
CA LYS A 106 -5.73 4.64 1.44
C LYS A 106 -6.41 3.55 2.27
N VAL A 107 -7.72 3.66 2.49
CA VAL A 107 -8.48 2.69 3.30
C VAL A 107 -9.52 1.98 2.46
N LEU A 108 -10.47 2.73 1.89
CA LEU A 108 -11.63 2.15 1.21
C LEU A 108 -11.24 1.44 -0.09
N ALA A 109 -10.47 2.08 -0.96
CA ALA A 109 -10.07 1.50 -2.24
C ALA A 109 -9.26 0.20 -2.07
N PRO A 110 -8.17 0.14 -1.28
CA PRO A 110 -7.44 -1.11 -1.05
C PRO A 110 -8.32 -2.22 -0.48
N THR A 111 -9.21 -1.89 0.46
CA THR A 111 -10.13 -2.87 1.07
C THR A 111 -11.08 -3.47 0.03
N LEU A 112 -11.75 -2.62 -0.77
CA LEU A 112 -12.73 -3.08 -1.75
C LEU A 112 -12.10 -3.81 -2.94
N LEU A 113 -10.94 -3.33 -3.42
CA LEU A 113 -10.22 -3.99 -4.51
C LEU A 113 -9.68 -5.35 -4.06
N THR A 114 -9.10 -5.43 -2.87
CA THR A 114 -8.66 -6.71 -2.29
C THR A 114 -9.84 -7.67 -2.15
N ARG A 115 -10.97 -7.21 -1.60
CA ARG A 115 -12.18 -8.02 -1.45
C ARG A 115 -12.71 -8.53 -2.80
N ALA A 116 -12.65 -7.71 -3.84
CA ALA A 116 -13.16 -8.07 -5.16
C ALA A 116 -12.35 -9.20 -5.83
N ILE A 117 -11.02 -9.21 -5.68
CA ILE A 117 -10.15 -10.18 -6.35
C ILE A 117 -9.87 -11.47 -5.54
N THR A 118 -9.98 -11.40 -4.21
CA THR A 118 -9.65 -12.52 -3.30
C THR A 118 -10.40 -13.81 -3.64
N PRO A 119 -11.71 -13.84 -3.93
CA PRO A 119 -12.41 -15.08 -4.29
C PRO A 119 -11.80 -15.78 -5.51
N GLY A 120 -11.42 -14.99 -6.53
CA GLY A 120 -10.76 -15.53 -7.72
C GLY A 120 -9.36 -16.05 -7.43
N MET A 121 -8.59 -15.42 -6.55
CA MET A 121 -7.28 -15.92 -6.11
C MET A 121 -7.41 -17.23 -5.33
N ILE A 122 -8.38 -17.32 -4.40
CA ILE A 122 -8.67 -18.56 -3.65
C ILE A 122 -9.01 -19.69 -4.61
N ALA A 123 -9.92 -19.45 -5.54
CA ALA A 123 -10.34 -20.46 -6.51
C ALA A 123 -9.19 -20.99 -7.39
N ARG A 124 -8.16 -20.18 -7.61
CA ARG A 124 -6.95 -20.56 -8.36
C ARG A 124 -5.81 -21.09 -7.49
N GLY A 125 -5.99 -21.11 -6.16
CA GLY A 125 -5.03 -21.66 -5.20
C GLY A 125 -3.79 -20.79 -5.00
N GLY A 126 -3.88 -19.45 -5.23
CA GLY A 126 -2.75 -18.59 -4.92
C GLY A 126 -2.84 -17.19 -5.50
N GLY A 127 -1.96 -16.33 -4.99
CA GLY A 127 -1.84 -14.94 -5.43
C GLY A 127 -0.92 -14.11 -4.53
N ARG A 128 -0.67 -12.88 -4.94
CA ARG A 128 0.12 -11.91 -4.16
C ARG A 128 -0.61 -10.59 -4.04
N ILE A 129 -0.61 -10.02 -2.84
CA ILE A 129 -1.23 -8.71 -2.57
C ILE A 129 -0.18 -7.84 -1.88
N VAL A 130 0.10 -6.67 -2.45
CA VAL A 130 0.95 -5.64 -1.84
C VAL A 130 0.08 -4.45 -1.48
N ASN A 131 0.08 -4.07 -0.22
CA ASN A 131 -0.49 -2.81 0.25
C ASN A 131 0.66 -1.84 0.54
N VAL A 132 0.86 -0.83 -0.32
CA VAL A 132 1.90 0.18 -0.12
C VAL A 132 1.45 1.15 0.97
N SER A 133 2.05 0.97 2.13
CA SER A 133 1.92 1.79 3.33
C SER A 133 3.09 2.79 3.43
N GLY A 134 3.78 2.86 4.54
CA GLY A 134 4.98 3.66 4.80
C GLY A 134 5.38 3.62 6.26
N MET A 135 6.64 3.97 6.56
CA MET A 135 7.17 3.99 7.93
C MET A 135 6.41 4.94 8.87
N ILE A 136 5.68 5.90 8.32
CA ILE A 136 4.78 6.78 9.08
C ILE A 136 3.67 5.98 9.81
N ALA A 137 3.31 4.79 9.35
CA ALA A 137 2.38 3.90 10.06
C ALA A 137 2.81 3.60 11.51
N PHE A 138 4.12 3.58 11.76
CA PHE A 138 4.73 3.26 13.06
C PHE A 138 5.19 4.50 13.83
N SER A 139 4.93 5.70 13.30
CA SER A 139 5.52 6.92 13.85
C SER A 139 4.81 7.43 15.12
N GLY A 140 3.55 7.04 15.37
CA GLY A 140 2.79 7.52 16.51
C GLY A 140 2.88 9.05 16.68
N PRO A 141 3.21 9.54 17.89
CA PRO A 141 3.38 10.97 18.16
C PRO A 141 4.80 11.51 17.85
N ALA A 142 5.65 10.74 17.16
CA ALA A 142 7.02 11.16 16.86
C ALA A 142 7.07 12.52 16.16
N SER A 143 8.10 13.29 16.46
CA SER A 143 8.40 14.56 15.81
C SER A 143 9.73 14.46 15.06
N LEU A 144 9.92 15.27 14.02
CA LEU A 144 11.22 15.49 13.38
C LEU A 144 11.79 16.79 13.94
N GLU A 145 13.03 16.72 14.46
CA GLU A 145 13.75 17.91 14.99
C GLU A 145 12.86 18.77 15.93
N GLN A 146 12.11 18.14 16.82
CA GLN A 146 11.15 18.76 17.74
C GLN A 146 9.94 19.46 17.08
N VAL A 147 9.78 19.36 15.76
CA VAL A 147 8.58 19.83 15.07
C VAL A 147 7.55 18.71 14.99
N PRO A 148 6.33 18.88 15.55
CA PRO A 148 5.28 17.87 15.42
C PRO A 148 4.94 17.62 13.95
N LEU A 149 5.02 16.38 13.52
CA LEU A 149 4.54 15.98 12.20
C LEU A 149 2.99 15.98 12.19
N ARG A 150 2.40 16.94 11.49
CA ARG A 150 0.95 17.10 11.38
C ARG A 150 0.40 16.13 10.33
N ARG A 151 0.05 14.88 10.74
CA ARG A 151 -0.25 13.78 9.82
C ARG A 151 -1.26 12.77 10.33
N ALA A 152 -2.11 13.13 11.28
CA ALA A 152 -2.94 12.17 12.02
C ALA A 152 -3.74 11.23 11.11
N VAL A 153 -4.54 11.78 10.16
CA VAL A 153 -5.35 10.95 9.25
C VAL A 153 -4.47 10.13 8.30
N TYR A 154 -3.38 10.72 7.80
CA TYR A 154 -2.45 10.01 6.93
C TYR A 154 -1.77 8.84 7.66
N ALA A 155 -1.23 9.08 8.87
CA ALA A 155 -0.61 8.02 9.67
C ALA A 155 -1.61 6.90 10.00
N ALA A 156 -2.83 7.25 10.41
CA ALA A 156 -3.88 6.28 10.68
C ALA A 156 -4.25 5.44 9.45
N SER A 157 -4.33 6.05 8.27
CA SER A 157 -4.64 5.33 7.03
C SER A 157 -3.51 4.36 6.61
N LEU A 158 -2.26 4.70 6.88
CA LEU A 158 -1.11 3.80 6.66
C LEU A 158 -1.07 2.67 7.70
N ALA A 159 -1.38 2.96 8.97
CA ALA A 159 -1.50 1.94 10.02
C ALA A 159 -2.62 0.94 9.72
N HIS A 160 -3.76 1.39 9.18
CA HIS A 160 -4.80 0.52 8.64
C HIS A 160 -4.24 -0.49 7.62
N SER A 161 -3.43 -0.03 6.67
CA SER A 161 -2.83 -0.92 5.65
C SER A 161 -1.92 -1.99 6.25
N VAL A 162 -1.19 -1.67 7.34
CA VAL A 162 -0.35 -2.64 8.05
C VAL A 162 -1.22 -3.70 8.75
N ALA A 163 -2.18 -3.26 9.57
CA ALA A 163 -3.07 -4.16 10.30
C ALA A 163 -3.90 -5.04 9.34
N LEU A 164 -4.43 -4.46 8.26
CA LEU A 164 -5.16 -5.19 7.22
C LEU A 164 -4.27 -6.26 6.56
N SER A 165 -3.01 -5.94 6.23
CA SER A 165 -2.10 -6.88 5.58
C SER A 165 -1.74 -8.06 6.48
N GLN A 166 -1.48 -7.80 7.77
CA GLN A 166 -1.15 -8.84 8.74
C GLN A 166 -2.31 -9.81 8.95
N THR A 167 -3.53 -9.28 9.15
CA THR A 167 -4.72 -10.12 9.35
C THR A 167 -5.11 -10.87 8.08
N LEU A 168 -5.10 -10.22 6.93
CA LEU A 168 -5.37 -10.87 5.65
C LEU A 168 -4.32 -11.93 5.31
N HIS A 169 -3.04 -11.73 5.67
CA HIS A 169 -2.02 -12.75 5.45
C HIS A 169 -2.35 -14.02 6.26
N ALA A 170 -2.71 -13.86 7.54
CA ALA A 170 -3.11 -14.98 8.38
C ALA A 170 -4.36 -15.72 7.83
N GLU A 171 -5.35 -14.98 7.32
CA GLU A 171 -6.57 -15.55 6.75
C GLU A 171 -6.34 -16.25 5.40
N LEU A 172 -5.46 -15.69 4.55
CA LEU A 172 -5.35 -16.07 3.14
C LEU A 172 -4.15 -16.96 2.83
N SER A 173 -3.15 -17.05 3.72
CA SER A 173 -1.99 -17.92 3.51
C SER A 173 -2.35 -19.42 3.37
N PRO A 174 -3.39 -19.97 4.05
CA PRO A 174 -3.82 -21.34 3.79
C PRO A 174 -4.34 -21.57 2.36
N HIS A 175 -4.69 -20.52 1.64
CA HIS A 175 -5.12 -20.54 0.24
C HIS A 175 -3.99 -20.24 -0.75
N GLY A 176 -2.74 -20.21 -0.29
CA GLY A 176 -1.58 -19.88 -1.13
C GLY A 176 -1.47 -18.40 -1.51
N ILE A 177 -2.19 -17.51 -0.82
CA ILE A 177 -2.15 -16.08 -1.07
C ILE A 177 -1.24 -15.40 -0.05
N HIS A 178 -0.19 -14.73 -0.54
CA HIS A 178 0.72 -13.96 0.28
C HIS A 178 0.31 -12.49 0.27
N VAL A 179 0.09 -11.91 1.45
CA VAL A 179 -0.24 -10.49 1.61
C VAL A 179 0.92 -9.78 2.29
N GLN A 180 1.34 -8.64 1.74
CA GLN A 180 2.47 -7.85 2.22
C GLN A 180 2.06 -6.39 2.43
N ALA A 181 2.42 -5.81 3.57
CA ALA A 181 2.50 -4.37 3.78
C ALA A 181 3.91 -3.91 3.41
N LEU A 182 4.02 -3.08 2.38
CA LEU A 182 5.28 -2.44 2.00
C LEU A 182 5.38 -1.07 2.68
N CYS A 183 6.37 -0.89 3.54
CA CYS A 183 6.54 0.27 4.41
C CYS A 183 7.83 1.06 4.10
N PRO A 184 7.92 1.75 2.95
CA PRO A 184 9.09 2.57 2.66
C PRO A 184 9.17 3.81 3.57
N GLY A 185 10.36 4.36 3.71
CA GLY A 185 10.59 5.71 4.19
C GLY A 185 10.30 6.76 3.11
N VAL A 186 11.12 7.82 3.04
CA VAL A 186 11.00 8.83 1.98
C VAL A 186 11.57 8.27 0.67
N VAL A 187 10.76 8.35 -0.39
CA VAL A 187 11.10 7.80 -1.71
C VAL A 187 11.25 8.93 -2.73
N ALA A 188 12.25 8.83 -3.60
CA ALA A 188 12.53 9.77 -4.67
C ALA A 188 11.50 9.63 -5.80
N THR A 189 10.35 10.26 -5.63
CA THR A 189 9.23 10.30 -6.58
C THR A 189 8.58 11.69 -6.55
N GLU A 190 7.69 11.96 -7.50
CA GLU A 190 6.89 13.20 -7.53
C GLU A 190 5.85 13.30 -6.39
N PHE A 191 5.74 12.29 -5.52
CA PHE A 191 4.68 12.21 -4.51
C PHE A 191 4.69 13.41 -3.55
N HIS A 192 5.86 13.74 -2.98
CA HIS A 192 5.99 14.84 -2.02
C HIS A 192 5.87 16.21 -2.70
N GLU A 193 6.45 16.37 -3.89
CA GLU A 193 6.34 17.60 -4.69
C GLU A 193 4.87 17.94 -5.00
N ARG A 194 4.07 16.93 -5.34
CA ARG A 194 2.62 17.08 -5.58
C ARG A 194 1.83 17.43 -4.33
N GLN A 195 2.40 17.22 -3.15
CA GLN A 195 1.86 17.64 -1.85
C GLN A 195 2.42 19.00 -1.40
N GLY A 196 3.15 19.71 -2.28
CA GLY A 196 3.76 21.01 -1.98
C GLY A 196 5.01 20.91 -1.09
N MET A 197 5.63 19.71 -0.99
CA MET A 197 6.83 19.51 -0.17
C MET A 197 8.05 19.29 -1.06
N ASP A 198 9.07 20.12 -0.91
CA ASP A 198 10.38 19.88 -1.51
C ASP A 198 11.26 19.08 -0.54
N LEU A 199 11.47 17.83 -0.86
CA LEU A 199 12.38 16.94 -0.15
C LEU A 199 13.61 16.57 -1.00
N SER A 200 13.95 17.39 -2.01
CA SER A 200 15.07 17.12 -2.93
C SER A 200 16.42 17.02 -2.20
N ALA A 201 16.63 17.79 -1.14
CA ALA A 201 17.84 17.76 -0.31
C ALA A 201 17.88 16.63 0.73
N ALA A 202 16.74 15.95 0.99
CA ALA A 202 16.70 14.88 1.98
C ALA A 202 17.19 13.55 1.38
N PRO A 203 17.83 12.67 2.18
CA PRO A 203 18.09 11.30 1.74
C PRO A 203 16.80 10.58 1.38
N ARG A 204 16.74 10.02 0.17
CA ARG A 204 15.56 9.34 -0.36
C ARG A 204 15.97 8.04 -1.04
N MET A 205 15.20 6.98 -0.79
CA MET A 205 15.36 5.72 -1.49
C MET A 205 14.79 5.81 -2.91
N SER A 206 15.37 5.10 -3.88
CA SER A 206 14.79 5.02 -5.22
C SER A 206 13.52 4.18 -5.24
N ALA A 207 12.60 4.46 -6.16
CA ALA A 207 11.44 3.58 -6.38
C ALA A 207 11.87 2.17 -6.79
N ALA A 208 12.99 2.05 -7.51
CA ALA A 208 13.56 0.78 -7.93
C ALA A 208 14.00 -0.08 -6.74
N ASP A 209 14.68 0.51 -5.75
CA ASP A 209 15.09 -0.21 -4.54
C ASP A 209 13.90 -0.63 -3.68
N VAL A 210 12.88 0.25 -3.57
CA VAL A 210 11.65 -0.07 -2.84
C VAL A 210 10.94 -1.28 -3.46
N VAL A 211 10.81 -1.34 -4.78
CA VAL A 211 10.19 -2.48 -5.48
C VAL A 211 11.07 -3.72 -5.38
N THR A 212 12.40 -3.58 -5.46
CA THR A 212 13.35 -4.68 -5.23
C THR A 212 13.15 -5.30 -3.85
N ALA A 213 13.12 -4.48 -2.82
CA ALA A 213 12.90 -4.93 -1.45
C ALA A 213 11.56 -5.65 -1.28
N SER A 214 10.48 -5.12 -1.88
CA SER A 214 9.18 -5.77 -1.80
C SER A 214 9.16 -7.15 -2.48
N LEU A 215 9.71 -7.26 -3.68
CA LEU A 215 9.78 -8.56 -4.38
C LEU A 215 10.65 -9.55 -3.59
N ARG A 216 11.75 -9.09 -3.01
CA ARG A 216 12.59 -9.92 -2.14
C ARG A 216 11.89 -10.30 -0.85
N GLY A 217 11.10 -9.39 -0.25
CA GLY A 217 10.29 -9.66 0.94
C GLY A 217 9.33 -10.83 0.75
N PHE A 218 8.72 -10.98 -0.44
CA PHE A 218 7.92 -12.17 -0.75
C PHE A 218 8.75 -13.47 -0.73
N GLU A 219 9.98 -13.43 -1.23
CA GLU A 219 10.87 -14.62 -1.21
C GLU A 219 11.31 -14.95 0.22
N LEU A 220 11.43 -13.96 1.08
CA LEU A 220 11.76 -14.10 2.49
C LEU A 220 10.54 -14.44 3.37
N GLY A 221 9.33 -14.42 2.81
CA GLY A 221 8.09 -14.67 3.55
C GLY A 221 7.65 -13.51 4.45
N GLU A 222 8.13 -12.30 4.20
CA GLU A 222 7.78 -11.12 5.02
C GLU A 222 6.35 -10.65 4.79
N THR A 223 5.58 -10.52 5.85
CA THR A 223 4.26 -9.88 5.83
C THR A 223 4.36 -8.36 5.90
N VAL A 224 5.41 -7.85 6.53
CA VAL A 224 5.73 -6.42 6.58
C VAL A 224 7.15 -6.25 6.11
N THR A 225 7.31 -5.56 4.96
CA THR A 225 8.62 -5.24 4.40
C THR A 225 8.91 -3.75 4.57
N ALA A 226 9.98 -3.44 5.29
CA ALA A 226 10.45 -2.06 5.55
C ALA A 226 11.85 -1.85 4.95
N PRO A 227 11.93 -1.39 3.68
CA PRO A 227 13.18 -1.37 2.91
C PRO A 227 14.35 -0.60 3.54
N GLY A 228 14.05 0.37 4.39
CA GLY A 228 15.07 1.21 5.06
C GLY A 228 15.38 0.82 6.49
N VAL A 229 14.84 -0.29 7.00
CA VAL A 229 15.08 -0.76 8.38
C VAL A 229 16.10 -1.89 8.34
N GLU A 230 17.32 -1.59 8.75
CA GLU A 230 18.43 -2.57 8.75
C GLU A 230 18.24 -3.66 9.83
N GLN A 231 17.74 -3.27 11.01
CA GLN A 231 17.52 -4.18 12.12
C GLN A 231 16.10 -4.74 12.05
N ASN A 232 15.94 -5.90 11.43
CA ASN A 232 14.61 -6.52 11.18
C ASN A 232 13.82 -6.81 12.48
N ASP A 233 14.50 -7.06 13.59
CA ASP A 233 13.89 -7.31 14.90
C ASP A 233 13.18 -6.08 15.52
N LEU A 234 13.45 -4.88 15.03
CA LEU A 234 12.74 -3.67 15.51
C LEU A 234 11.23 -3.74 15.27
N LEU A 235 10.82 -4.15 14.07
CA LEU A 235 9.39 -4.31 13.75
C LEU A 235 8.80 -5.53 14.45
N GLN A 236 9.55 -6.63 14.53
CA GLN A 236 9.09 -7.82 15.22
C GLN A 236 8.76 -7.52 16.70
N ARG A 237 9.61 -6.75 17.39
CA ARG A 237 9.34 -6.33 18.78
C ARG A 237 8.06 -5.49 18.94
N VAL A 238 7.73 -4.66 17.95
CA VAL A 238 6.46 -3.92 17.96
C VAL A 238 5.28 -4.89 17.89
N PHE A 239 5.31 -5.83 16.96
CA PHE A 239 4.23 -6.80 16.78
C PHE A 239 4.11 -7.75 17.97
N ASP A 240 5.22 -8.19 18.53
CA ASP A 240 5.22 -9.03 19.73
C ASP A 240 4.61 -8.29 20.93
N ALA A 241 4.88 -6.98 21.07
CA ALA A 241 4.29 -6.16 22.12
C ALA A 241 2.78 -5.98 21.92
N ASP A 242 2.32 -5.77 20.69
CA ASP A 242 0.89 -5.66 20.37
C ASP A 242 0.15 -6.98 20.69
N LEU A 243 0.72 -8.13 20.29
CA LEU A 243 0.16 -9.44 20.60
C LEU A 243 0.17 -9.75 22.09
N ALA A 244 1.22 -9.38 22.81
CA ALA A 244 1.30 -9.54 24.25
C ALA A 244 0.25 -8.68 24.97
N ALA A 245 0.05 -7.44 24.51
CA ALA A 245 -0.99 -6.56 25.05
C ALA A 245 -2.40 -7.11 24.78
N PHE A 246 -2.64 -7.61 23.56
CA PHE A 246 -3.90 -8.26 23.20
C PHE A 246 -4.15 -9.52 24.04
N GLY A 247 -3.16 -10.41 24.18
CA GLY A 247 -3.27 -11.64 24.96
C GLY A 247 -3.31 -11.40 26.48
N GLY A 248 -2.81 -10.26 26.94
CA GLY A 248 -2.79 -9.90 28.37
C GLY A 248 -4.12 -9.34 28.90
N GLN A 249 -5.19 -9.33 28.10
CA GLN A 249 -6.50 -8.86 28.51
C GLN A 249 -7.08 -9.77 29.61
N SER A 250 -7.76 -9.15 30.57
CA SER A 250 -8.47 -9.84 31.65
C SER A 250 -9.92 -9.31 31.72
N PRO A 251 -10.91 -10.15 32.06
CA PRO A 251 -12.27 -9.68 32.33
C PRO A 251 -12.35 -8.84 33.61
N GLN A 252 -11.29 -8.79 34.42
CA GLN A 252 -11.22 -8.00 35.64
C GLN A 252 -10.58 -6.64 35.36
N LEU A 253 -11.08 -5.60 36.04
CA LEU A 253 -10.49 -4.27 36.00
C LEU A 253 -9.02 -4.31 36.44
N ALA A 254 -8.13 -3.74 35.61
CA ALA A 254 -6.71 -3.70 35.95
C ALA A 254 -6.46 -2.92 37.26
N THR A 255 -5.44 -3.35 38.02
CA THR A 255 -5.15 -2.79 39.36
C THR A 255 -4.96 -1.27 39.35
N ARG A 256 -4.35 -0.71 38.29
CA ARG A 256 -4.16 0.75 38.16
C ARG A 256 -5.44 1.57 38.05
N TYR A 257 -6.58 0.94 37.85
CA TYR A 257 -7.89 1.59 37.79
C TYR A 257 -8.79 1.26 39.02
N ARG A 258 -8.27 0.48 39.97
CA ARG A 258 -8.95 0.17 41.23
C ARG A 258 -8.54 1.22 42.26
N SER A 259 -9.23 2.36 42.31
CA SER A 259 -9.07 3.39 43.36
C SER A 259 -9.83 3.01 44.61
#